data_46b0224755d6937651b57ebf6013248c
#
_entry.id   46b0224755d6937651b57ebf6013248c
#
_cell.length_a   1.000
_cell.length_b   1.000
_cell.length_c   1.000
_cell.angle_alpha   90.00
_cell.angle_beta   90.00
_cell.angle_gamma   90.00
#
_symmetry.space_group_name_H-M   'P 1'
#
loop_
_entity.id
_entity.type
_entity.pdbx_description
1 polymer ?
#
loop_
_entity_poly.entity_id
_entity_poly.type
_entity_poly.pdbx_seq_one_letter_code
_entity_poly.pdbx_strand_id
1 'polypeptide(L)'
;IYDKYADKGIKLVCRGMGTTGYGEHLLAKAFRADYHTVETVAHTTGCQKFYPDTTFVLDIGGQDMKAIWLNDGVITNIMLNEACSSGCGSFLENFASNLNIDVKDIAKRAFSSVSPAHLGSRCTVFMNSTIINEQRDGKNPDDIMAGLCRSIIENVFTKVVRVANTKELGEKVVVQGGTFRNRAVLRAIEEYLDMNVTLAPFPGEMGALGAALAAKKHIKEEGYANGESSSFIGFEAVKKFEYTTQSGVRCEHCGNHCLRNVLTF
;
A
#
# COMPACT_ATOMS: atom_id res chain seq x y z
N ILE A 1 -4.02 -4.25 18.49
CA ILE A 1 -4.05 -5.70 18.88
C ILE A 1 -3.57 -5.85 20.32
N TYR A 2 -2.40 -5.36 20.66
CA TYR A 2 -1.80 -5.46 22.00
C TYR A 2 -2.78 -5.04 23.10
N ASP A 3 -3.32 -3.82 23.05
CA ASP A 3 -4.27 -3.31 24.04
C ASP A 3 -5.56 -4.14 24.10
N LYS A 4 -6.10 -4.54 22.95
CA LYS A 4 -7.30 -5.39 22.88
C LYS A 4 -7.16 -6.72 23.65
N TYR A 5 -5.94 -7.27 23.70
CA TYR A 5 -5.68 -8.50 24.44
C TYR A 5 -5.30 -8.21 25.89
N ALA A 6 -4.60 -7.09 26.16
CA ALA A 6 -4.33 -6.63 27.52
C ALA A 6 -5.62 -6.38 28.32
N ASP A 7 -6.61 -5.75 27.70
CA ASP A 7 -7.96 -5.52 28.30
C ASP A 7 -8.66 -6.84 28.67
N LYS A 8 -8.29 -7.94 28.03
CA LYS A 8 -8.80 -9.28 28.33
C LYS A 8 -7.94 -10.05 29.35
N GLY A 9 -6.96 -9.40 29.96
CA GLY A 9 -6.01 -10.02 30.87
C GLY A 9 -4.98 -10.96 30.19
N ILE A 10 -4.86 -10.91 28.86
CA ILE A 10 -3.94 -11.74 28.10
C ILE A 10 -2.64 -10.96 27.84
N LYS A 11 -1.53 -11.46 28.35
CA LYS A 11 -0.21 -10.89 28.12
C LYS A 11 0.35 -11.42 26.78
N LEU A 12 0.49 -10.53 25.80
CA LEU A 12 1.19 -10.83 24.56
C LEU A 12 2.70 -10.67 24.75
N VAL A 13 3.46 -11.61 24.23
CA VAL A 13 4.93 -11.56 24.19
C VAL A 13 5.36 -11.42 22.74
N CYS A 14 6.03 -10.31 22.41
CA CYS A 14 6.65 -10.14 21.11
C CYS A 14 7.88 -11.03 21.01
N ARG A 15 7.88 -11.94 20.05
CA ARG A 15 8.99 -12.88 19.80
C ARG A 15 9.91 -12.43 18.68
N GLY A 16 9.60 -11.34 18.03
CA GLY A 16 10.40 -10.75 16.97
C GLY A 16 9.64 -9.63 16.28
N MET A 17 10.38 -8.64 15.82
CA MET A 17 9.87 -7.48 15.12
C MET A 17 10.56 -7.34 13.76
N GLY A 18 9.76 -7.15 12.71
CA GLY A 18 10.22 -6.78 11.38
C GLY A 18 9.68 -5.43 10.96
N THR A 19 10.49 -4.64 10.26
CA THR A 19 10.10 -3.38 9.65
C THR A 19 10.17 -3.43 8.14
N THR A 20 9.34 -2.61 7.47
CA THR A 20 9.31 -2.48 6.01
C THR A 20 8.80 -1.09 5.61
N GLY A 21 8.80 -0.80 4.31
CA GLY A 21 8.40 0.50 3.75
C GLY A 21 9.56 1.49 3.72
N TYR A 22 9.29 2.73 3.29
CA TYR A 22 10.32 3.77 3.15
C TYR A 22 11.10 4.07 4.44
N GLY A 23 10.47 3.87 5.59
CA GLY A 23 11.07 4.09 6.90
C GLY A 23 11.73 2.86 7.51
N GLU A 24 11.89 1.76 6.80
CA GLU A 24 12.30 0.46 7.35
C GLU A 24 13.57 0.54 8.20
N HIS A 25 14.63 1.17 7.68
CA HIS A 25 15.90 1.32 8.41
C HIS A 25 15.79 2.23 9.62
N LEU A 26 15.05 3.35 9.49
CA LEU A 26 14.84 4.28 10.57
C LEU A 26 14.06 3.64 11.71
N LEU A 27 12.97 2.99 11.39
CA LEU A 27 12.12 2.29 12.37
C LEU A 27 12.85 1.09 12.98
N ALA A 28 13.66 0.38 12.18
CA ALA A 28 14.48 -0.72 12.70
C ALA A 28 15.45 -0.24 13.77
N LYS A 29 16.11 0.91 13.55
CA LYS A 29 17.00 1.51 14.55
C LYS A 29 16.24 2.04 15.75
N ALA A 30 15.16 2.82 15.53
CA ALA A 30 14.38 3.46 16.58
C ALA A 30 13.78 2.44 17.54
N PHE A 31 13.22 1.35 17.01
CA PHE A 31 12.52 0.34 17.80
C PHE A 31 13.34 -0.92 18.06
N ARG A 32 14.61 -0.96 17.62
CA ARG A 32 15.51 -2.12 17.72
C ARG A 32 14.86 -3.37 17.16
N ALA A 33 14.36 -3.25 15.91
CA ALA A 33 13.77 -4.39 15.22
C ALA A 33 14.81 -5.48 14.94
N ASP A 34 14.39 -6.74 15.00
CA ASP A 34 15.26 -7.90 14.75
C ASP A 34 15.59 -8.05 13.26
N TYR A 35 14.71 -7.54 12.39
CA TYR A 35 14.86 -7.65 10.95
C TYR A 35 14.19 -6.47 10.21
N HIS A 36 14.70 -6.13 9.07
CA HIS A 36 14.03 -5.23 8.13
C HIS A 36 14.09 -5.80 6.72
N THR A 37 13.11 -5.47 5.90
CA THR A 37 13.04 -5.95 4.53
C THR A 37 12.38 -4.92 3.62
N VAL A 38 12.81 -4.91 2.37
CA VAL A 38 12.21 -4.01 1.37
C VAL A 38 10.74 -4.36 1.15
N GLU A 39 9.97 -3.34 0.86
CA GLU A 39 8.51 -3.40 0.83
C GLU A 39 7.97 -4.42 -0.18
N THR A 40 8.59 -4.53 -1.36
CA THR A 40 8.20 -5.50 -2.38
C THR A 40 8.32 -6.95 -1.89
N VAL A 41 9.39 -7.27 -1.16
CA VAL A 41 9.58 -8.58 -0.55
C VAL A 41 8.56 -8.83 0.54
N ALA A 42 8.28 -7.83 1.39
CA ALA A 42 7.27 -7.94 2.43
C ALA A 42 5.88 -8.21 1.83
N HIS A 43 5.45 -7.43 0.85
CA HIS A 43 4.15 -7.61 0.19
C HIS A 43 4.02 -8.99 -0.46
N THR A 44 5.05 -9.45 -1.15
CA THR A 44 5.08 -10.78 -1.77
C THR A 44 5.04 -11.90 -0.72
N THR A 45 5.86 -11.81 0.33
CA THR A 45 5.89 -12.79 1.41
C THR A 45 4.53 -12.89 2.13
N GLY A 46 3.89 -11.75 2.37
CA GLY A 46 2.54 -11.70 2.95
C GLY A 46 1.51 -12.35 2.03
N CYS A 47 1.53 -12.06 0.75
CA CYS A 47 0.63 -12.61 -0.26
C CYS A 47 0.77 -14.14 -0.38
N GLN A 48 1.99 -14.64 -0.55
CA GLN A 48 2.28 -16.05 -0.73
C GLN A 48 1.92 -16.91 0.49
N LYS A 49 1.82 -16.32 1.67
CA LYS A 49 1.34 -17.02 2.88
C LYS A 49 -0.07 -17.57 2.70
N PHE A 50 -0.92 -16.89 1.94
CA PHE A 50 -2.30 -17.30 1.69
C PHE A 50 -2.50 -17.87 0.28
N TYR A 51 -1.74 -17.37 -0.67
CA TYR A 51 -1.86 -17.67 -2.10
C TYR A 51 -0.48 -18.01 -2.69
N PRO A 52 0.04 -19.21 -2.43
CA PRO A 52 1.38 -19.61 -2.89
C PRO A 52 1.49 -19.72 -4.41
N ASP A 53 0.38 -19.92 -5.09
CA ASP A 53 0.22 -20.02 -6.54
C ASP A 53 0.05 -18.68 -7.26
N THR A 54 0.23 -17.55 -6.54
CA THR A 54 0.07 -16.21 -7.11
C THR A 54 1.06 -15.95 -8.26
N THR A 55 0.54 -15.47 -9.39
CA THR A 55 1.32 -15.08 -10.56
C THR A 55 1.50 -13.57 -10.66
N PHE A 56 0.57 -12.79 -10.10
CA PHE A 56 0.62 -11.34 -10.11
C PHE A 56 0.04 -10.74 -8.85
N VAL A 57 0.76 -9.81 -8.25
CA VAL A 57 0.29 -9.01 -7.11
C VAL A 57 0.17 -7.55 -7.54
N LEU A 58 -0.99 -6.96 -7.34
CA LEU A 58 -1.18 -5.52 -7.44
C LEU A 58 -1.48 -4.95 -6.05
N ASP A 59 -0.54 -4.17 -5.54
CA ASP A 59 -0.70 -3.40 -4.31
C ASP A 59 -0.99 -1.94 -4.67
N ILE A 60 -2.10 -1.40 -4.18
CA ILE A 60 -2.42 0.03 -4.32
C ILE A 60 -2.59 0.62 -2.93
N GLY A 61 -1.57 1.37 -2.53
CA GLY A 61 -1.54 2.13 -1.29
C GLY A 61 -2.23 3.48 -1.39
N GLY A 62 -2.02 4.33 -0.39
CA GLY A 62 -2.52 5.70 -0.37
C GLY A 62 -1.80 6.61 -1.36
N GLN A 63 -0.48 6.46 -1.52
CA GLN A 63 0.36 7.36 -2.33
C GLN A 63 1.22 6.66 -3.37
N ASP A 64 1.37 5.36 -3.27
CA ASP A 64 2.16 4.55 -4.19
C ASP A 64 1.41 3.31 -4.64
N MET A 65 1.95 2.64 -5.63
CA MET A 65 1.45 1.35 -6.07
C MET A 65 2.60 0.47 -6.55
N LYS A 66 2.40 -0.83 -6.44
CA LYS A 66 3.35 -1.84 -6.86
C LYS A 66 2.66 -2.93 -7.67
N ALA A 67 3.20 -3.23 -8.82
CA ALA A 67 2.83 -4.36 -9.65
C ALA A 67 3.99 -5.37 -9.65
N ILE A 68 3.74 -6.58 -9.19
CA ILE A 68 4.78 -7.59 -8.96
C ILE A 68 4.37 -8.87 -9.70
N TRP A 69 5.21 -9.32 -10.64
CA TRP A 69 5.03 -10.59 -11.33
C TRP A 69 5.83 -11.69 -10.65
N LEU A 70 5.22 -12.84 -10.54
CA LEU A 70 5.81 -14.01 -9.91
C LEU A 70 5.75 -15.22 -10.86
N ASN A 71 6.81 -16.03 -10.80
CA ASN A 71 6.84 -17.34 -11.40
C ASN A 71 7.40 -18.34 -10.38
N ASP A 72 6.63 -19.38 -10.09
CA ASP A 72 6.97 -20.39 -9.07
C ASP A 72 7.42 -19.77 -7.72
N GLY A 73 6.71 -18.73 -7.31
CA GLY A 73 6.97 -18.04 -6.05
C GLY A 73 8.15 -17.04 -6.09
N VAL A 74 8.85 -16.92 -7.21
CA VAL A 74 9.98 -16.00 -7.38
C VAL A 74 9.52 -14.73 -8.10
N ILE A 75 9.94 -13.57 -7.61
CA ILE A 75 9.67 -12.30 -8.28
C ILE A 75 10.46 -12.23 -9.58
N THR A 76 9.76 -12.07 -10.71
CA THR A 76 10.35 -11.98 -12.04
C THR A 76 10.38 -10.57 -12.60
N ASN A 77 9.42 -9.73 -12.18
CA ASN A 77 9.35 -8.33 -12.60
C ASN A 77 8.65 -7.48 -11.53
N ILE A 78 9.03 -6.22 -11.46
CA ILE A 78 8.42 -5.24 -10.55
C ILE A 78 8.25 -3.92 -11.31
N MET A 79 7.08 -3.33 -11.20
CA MET A 79 6.84 -1.95 -11.60
C MET A 79 6.28 -1.16 -10.42
N LEU A 80 6.84 0.03 -10.21
CA LEU A 80 6.50 0.92 -9.11
C LEU A 80 6.01 2.26 -9.66
N ASN A 81 5.06 2.87 -8.97
CA ASN A 81 4.72 4.26 -9.17
C ASN A 81 4.69 4.97 -7.81
N GLU A 82 5.72 5.72 -7.54
CA GLU A 82 5.93 6.47 -6.30
C GLU A 82 5.76 7.99 -6.51
N ALA A 83 5.75 8.42 -7.79
CA ALA A 83 5.79 9.83 -8.14
C ALA A 83 4.41 10.42 -8.47
N CYS A 84 3.39 9.59 -8.73
CA CYS A 84 2.09 10.06 -9.19
C CYS A 84 0.93 9.39 -8.45
N SER A 85 0.15 10.17 -7.71
CA SER A 85 -0.99 9.69 -6.94
C SER A 85 -2.22 9.30 -7.80
N SER A 86 -2.22 9.55 -9.11
CA SER A 86 -3.40 9.32 -9.97
C SER A 86 -3.88 7.86 -10.07
N GLY A 87 -3.06 6.92 -9.64
CA GLY A 87 -3.41 5.50 -9.51
C GLY A 87 -3.53 5.02 -8.07
N CYS A 88 -3.58 5.91 -7.07
CA CYS A 88 -3.49 5.59 -5.64
C CYS A 88 -4.69 6.10 -4.85
N GLY A 89 -4.83 5.67 -3.59
CA GLY A 89 -5.98 5.99 -2.74
C GLY A 89 -6.17 7.48 -2.47
N SER A 90 -5.08 8.25 -2.29
CA SER A 90 -5.14 9.70 -2.08
C SER A 90 -5.82 10.47 -3.22
N PHE A 91 -5.77 9.93 -4.44
CA PHE A 91 -6.53 10.48 -5.58
C PHE A 91 -8.04 10.45 -5.30
N LEU A 92 -8.57 9.30 -4.86
CA LEU A 92 -9.99 9.19 -4.50
C LEU A 92 -10.35 10.07 -3.31
N GLU A 93 -9.53 10.08 -2.26
CA GLU A 93 -9.78 10.89 -1.06
C GLU A 93 -9.85 12.37 -1.38
N ASN A 94 -8.94 12.89 -2.19
CA ASN A 94 -8.92 14.29 -2.59
C ASN A 94 -10.18 14.68 -3.36
N PHE A 95 -10.59 13.87 -4.34
CA PHE A 95 -11.79 14.19 -5.14
C PHE A 95 -13.08 13.97 -4.35
N ALA A 96 -13.17 12.97 -3.49
CA ALA A 96 -14.30 12.78 -2.60
C ALA A 96 -14.45 13.96 -1.62
N SER A 97 -13.35 14.43 -1.03
CA SER A 97 -13.33 15.59 -0.15
C SER A 97 -13.82 16.85 -0.87
N ASN A 98 -13.39 17.09 -2.13
CA ASN A 98 -13.86 18.21 -2.93
C ASN A 98 -15.38 18.16 -3.21
N LEU A 99 -15.97 16.99 -3.21
CA LEU A 99 -17.41 16.77 -3.38
C LEU A 99 -18.15 16.63 -2.03
N ASN A 100 -17.49 16.88 -0.90
CA ASN A 100 -17.99 16.68 0.46
C ASN A 100 -18.51 15.25 0.72
N ILE A 101 -17.79 14.25 0.18
CA ILE A 101 -18.08 12.83 0.37
C ILE A 101 -17.02 12.24 1.30
N ASP A 102 -17.46 11.56 2.38
CA ASP A 102 -16.55 10.81 3.25
C ASP A 102 -15.93 9.63 2.49
N VAL A 103 -14.65 9.38 2.72
CA VAL A 103 -13.91 8.27 2.09
C VAL A 103 -14.60 6.91 2.28
N LYS A 104 -15.29 6.72 3.41
CA LYS A 104 -16.06 5.50 3.73
C LYS A 104 -17.29 5.33 2.85
N ASP A 105 -17.83 6.42 2.33
CA ASP A 105 -19.05 6.42 1.51
C ASP A 105 -18.75 6.32 0.00
N ILE A 106 -17.50 6.43 -0.42
CA ILE A 106 -17.12 6.39 -1.85
C ILE A 106 -17.69 5.15 -2.54
N ALA A 107 -17.49 3.96 -1.97
CA ALA A 107 -17.99 2.73 -2.57
C ALA A 107 -19.51 2.71 -2.69
N LYS A 108 -20.22 3.12 -1.65
CA LYS A 108 -21.67 3.20 -1.63
C LYS A 108 -22.19 4.15 -2.71
N ARG A 109 -21.59 5.33 -2.82
CA ARG A 109 -21.93 6.34 -3.83
C ARG A 109 -21.65 5.82 -5.24
N ALA A 110 -20.47 5.22 -5.46
CA ALA A 110 -20.12 4.65 -6.75
C ALA A 110 -21.09 3.55 -7.20
N PHE A 111 -21.54 2.69 -6.27
CA PHE A 111 -22.55 1.65 -6.59
C PHE A 111 -23.97 2.19 -6.78
N SER A 112 -24.26 3.40 -6.32
CA SER A 112 -25.56 4.07 -6.59
C SER A 112 -25.58 4.74 -7.98
N SER A 113 -24.46 4.81 -8.69
CA SER A 113 -24.39 5.36 -10.04
C SER A 113 -25.16 4.51 -11.03
N VAL A 114 -25.93 5.19 -11.88
CA VAL A 114 -26.65 4.56 -13.00
C VAL A 114 -25.96 4.84 -14.35
N SER A 115 -25.08 5.83 -14.39
CA SER A 115 -24.38 6.26 -15.61
C SER A 115 -23.00 6.82 -15.24
N PRO A 116 -22.01 5.95 -14.92
CA PRO A 116 -20.69 6.39 -14.50
C PRO A 116 -20.05 7.39 -15.47
N ALA A 117 -19.39 8.41 -14.94
CA ALA A 117 -18.70 9.41 -15.74
C ALA A 117 -17.49 8.81 -16.48
N HIS A 118 -17.24 9.27 -17.70
CA HIS A 118 -16.11 8.85 -18.52
C HIS A 118 -14.89 9.73 -18.27
N LEU A 119 -14.16 9.48 -17.18
CA LEU A 119 -13.03 10.30 -16.77
C LEU A 119 -11.71 9.90 -17.45
N GLY A 120 -11.58 8.65 -17.88
CA GLY A 120 -10.39 8.11 -18.54
C GLY A 120 -9.13 8.10 -17.66
N SER A 121 -8.00 7.73 -18.25
CA SER A 121 -6.69 7.74 -17.58
C SER A 121 -6.02 9.10 -17.65
N ARG A 122 -6.34 9.99 -16.72
CA ARG A 122 -5.81 11.37 -16.68
C ARG A 122 -4.97 11.63 -15.44
N CYS A 123 -4.01 12.54 -15.59
CA CYS A 123 -3.29 13.12 -14.46
C CYS A 123 -4.27 13.88 -13.55
N THR A 124 -4.04 13.85 -12.24
CA THR A 124 -4.85 14.54 -11.22
C THR A 124 -5.09 16.02 -11.55
N VAL A 125 -4.07 16.70 -12.11
CA VAL A 125 -4.17 18.13 -12.49
C VAL A 125 -5.26 18.36 -13.53
N PHE A 126 -5.37 17.50 -14.54
CA PHE A 126 -6.36 17.61 -15.60
C PHE A 126 -7.72 17.01 -15.24
N MET A 127 -7.79 16.19 -14.21
CA MET A 127 -9.00 15.51 -13.78
C MET A 127 -10.08 16.50 -13.33
N ASN A 128 -9.70 17.57 -12.64
CA ASN A 128 -10.64 18.61 -12.20
C ASN A 128 -11.45 19.18 -13.37
N SER A 129 -10.77 19.54 -14.48
CA SER A 129 -11.44 20.06 -15.66
C SER A 129 -12.39 19.04 -16.28
N THR A 130 -12.00 17.76 -16.28
CA THR A 130 -12.85 16.68 -16.80
C THR A 130 -14.09 16.51 -15.91
N ILE A 131 -13.94 16.49 -14.59
CA ILE A 131 -15.06 16.39 -13.66
C ILE A 131 -16.04 17.55 -13.83
N ILE A 132 -15.54 18.80 -13.97
CA ILE A 132 -16.38 19.96 -14.19
C ILE A 132 -17.19 19.82 -15.49
N ASN A 133 -16.59 19.32 -16.55
CA ASN A 133 -17.29 19.09 -17.82
C ASN A 133 -18.38 18.00 -17.67
N GLU A 134 -18.04 16.86 -17.05
CA GLU A 134 -19.02 15.80 -16.80
C GLU A 134 -20.20 16.28 -15.92
N GLN A 135 -19.93 17.15 -14.92
CA GLN A 135 -20.99 17.77 -14.12
C GLN A 135 -21.88 18.72 -14.96
N ARG A 136 -21.30 19.48 -15.89
CA ARG A 136 -22.07 20.33 -16.82
C ARG A 136 -22.93 19.49 -17.77
N ASP A 137 -22.46 18.29 -18.12
CA ASP A 137 -23.18 17.32 -18.95
C ASP A 137 -24.21 16.50 -18.14
N GLY A 138 -24.43 16.89 -16.87
CA GLY A 138 -25.51 16.34 -16.02
C GLY A 138 -25.11 15.14 -15.15
N LYS A 139 -23.81 14.80 -15.07
CA LYS A 139 -23.35 13.75 -14.14
C LYS A 139 -23.45 14.21 -12.70
N ASN A 140 -24.08 13.39 -11.89
CA ASN A 140 -24.20 13.62 -10.44
C ASN A 140 -22.94 13.14 -9.66
N PRO A 141 -22.81 13.45 -8.38
CA PRO A 141 -21.64 13.02 -7.58
C PRO A 141 -21.44 11.50 -7.53
N ASP A 142 -22.49 10.69 -7.61
CA ASP A 142 -22.39 9.22 -7.60
C ASP A 142 -21.77 8.72 -8.91
N ASP A 143 -22.18 9.30 -10.04
CA ASP A 143 -21.60 9.03 -11.35
C ASP A 143 -20.13 9.42 -11.43
N ILE A 144 -19.77 10.55 -10.82
CA ILE A 144 -18.36 10.98 -10.71
C ILE A 144 -17.55 10.01 -9.86
N MET A 145 -18.07 9.57 -8.68
CA MET A 145 -17.37 8.61 -7.83
C MET A 145 -17.14 7.27 -8.54
N ALA A 146 -18.12 6.77 -9.27
CA ALA A 146 -17.99 5.55 -10.08
C ALA A 146 -16.92 5.71 -11.17
N GLY A 147 -16.93 6.85 -11.87
CA GLY A 147 -15.92 7.18 -12.87
C GLY A 147 -14.51 7.28 -12.28
N LEU A 148 -14.35 7.87 -11.10
CA LEU A 148 -13.06 7.97 -10.40
C LEU A 148 -12.52 6.59 -9.99
N CYS A 149 -13.38 5.69 -9.49
CA CYS A 149 -12.96 4.32 -9.16
C CYS A 149 -12.46 3.55 -10.40
N ARG A 150 -13.07 3.74 -11.56
CA ARG A 150 -12.61 3.18 -12.85
C ARG A 150 -11.32 3.84 -13.32
N SER A 151 -11.23 5.16 -13.21
CA SER A 151 -10.07 5.95 -13.64
C SER A 151 -8.78 5.56 -12.90
N ILE A 152 -8.83 5.20 -11.60
CA ILE A 152 -7.66 4.66 -10.89
C ILE A 152 -7.12 3.45 -11.62
N ILE A 153 -7.96 2.48 -11.91
CA ILE A 153 -7.53 1.23 -12.55
C ILE A 153 -7.02 1.48 -13.98
N GLU A 154 -7.70 2.33 -14.74
CA GLU A 154 -7.21 2.74 -16.05
C GLU A 154 -5.83 3.41 -15.97
N ASN A 155 -5.60 4.29 -14.99
CA ASN A 155 -4.29 4.90 -14.77
C ASN A 155 -3.21 3.87 -14.46
N VAL A 156 -3.52 2.90 -13.58
CA VAL A 156 -2.62 1.82 -13.21
C VAL A 156 -2.18 1.03 -14.44
N PHE A 157 -3.13 0.56 -15.22
CA PHE A 157 -2.83 -0.32 -16.35
C PHE A 157 -2.28 0.41 -17.57
N THR A 158 -2.70 1.64 -17.83
CA THR A 158 -2.21 2.40 -19.00
C THR A 158 -0.88 3.07 -18.75
N LYS A 159 -0.57 3.49 -17.52
CA LYS A 159 0.63 4.29 -17.23
C LYS A 159 1.74 3.51 -16.54
N VAL A 160 1.41 2.51 -15.73
CA VAL A 160 2.39 1.77 -14.92
C VAL A 160 2.55 0.35 -15.41
N VAL A 161 1.52 -0.47 -15.30
CA VAL A 161 1.60 -1.91 -15.66
C VAL A 161 1.86 -2.12 -17.14
N ARG A 162 1.19 -1.37 -18.03
CA ARG A 162 1.44 -1.30 -19.47
C ARG A 162 1.49 -2.67 -20.18
N VAL A 163 0.72 -3.63 -19.70
CA VAL A 163 0.62 -4.93 -20.37
C VAL A 163 -0.29 -4.81 -21.60
N ALA A 164 0.13 -5.40 -22.70
CA ALA A 164 -0.65 -5.42 -23.92
C ALA A 164 -1.82 -6.43 -23.85
N ASN A 165 -1.63 -7.48 -23.05
CA ASN A 165 -2.62 -8.53 -22.87
C ASN A 165 -2.72 -8.91 -21.38
N THR A 166 -3.93 -9.01 -20.86
CA THR A 166 -4.18 -9.43 -19.47
C THR A 166 -3.65 -10.83 -19.14
N LYS A 167 -3.46 -11.70 -20.15
CA LYS A 167 -2.80 -13.00 -19.98
C LYS A 167 -1.36 -12.90 -19.46
N GLU A 168 -0.69 -11.77 -19.66
CA GLU A 168 0.66 -11.53 -19.12
C GLU A 168 0.68 -11.43 -17.58
N LEU A 169 -0.47 -11.26 -16.94
CA LEU A 169 -0.62 -11.29 -15.49
C LEU A 169 -0.64 -12.73 -14.94
N GLY A 170 -0.82 -13.73 -15.81
CA GLY A 170 -0.94 -15.13 -15.42
C GLY A 170 -2.34 -15.47 -14.90
N GLU A 171 -2.45 -16.63 -14.23
CA GLU A 171 -3.75 -17.21 -13.87
C GLU A 171 -4.27 -16.74 -12.50
N LYS A 172 -3.36 -16.37 -11.58
CA LYS A 172 -3.70 -16.00 -10.20
C LYS A 172 -3.32 -14.55 -9.89
N VAL A 173 -4.27 -13.66 -10.11
CA VAL A 173 -4.14 -12.23 -9.79
C VAL A 173 -4.63 -11.98 -8.36
N VAL A 174 -3.75 -11.47 -7.50
CA VAL A 174 -4.06 -11.06 -6.14
C VAL A 174 -3.96 -9.54 -6.03
N VAL A 175 -4.97 -8.91 -5.43
CA VAL A 175 -4.98 -7.46 -5.18
C VAL A 175 -4.92 -7.18 -3.69
N GLN A 176 -4.12 -6.19 -3.32
CA GLN A 176 -3.92 -5.75 -1.95
C GLN A 176 -3.61 -4.24 -1.88
N GLY A 177 -3.34 -3.72 -0.70
CA GLY A 177 -3.23 -2.28 -0.45
C GLY A 177 -4.53 -1.69 0.07
N GLY A 178 -4.42 -0.60 0.83
CA GLY A 178 -5.56 0.02 1.52
C GLY A 178 -6.67 0.48 0.58
N THR A 179 -6.34 0.83 -0.65
CA THR A 179 -7.29 1.29 -1.68
C THR A 179 -8.31 0.20 -2.05
N PHE A 180 -7.93 -1.07 -2.01
CA PHE A 180 -8.85 -2.20 -2.29
C PHE A 180 -9.83 -2.53 -1.15
N ARG A 181 -9.76 -1.83 -0.01
CA ARG A 181 -10.87 -1.82 0.96
C ARG A 181 -12.14 -1.20 0.35
N ASN A 182 -11.97 -0.33 -0.64
CA ASN A 182 -13.07 0.20 -1.44
C ASN A 182 -13.53 -0.84 -2.47
N ARG A 183 -14.73 -1.38 -2.26
CA ARG A 183 -15.32 -2.42 -3.11
C ARG A 183 -15.62 -1.95 -4.54
N ALA A 184 -15.80 -0.67 -4.77
CA ALA A 184 -16.01 -0.14 -6.12
C ALA A 184 -14.71 -0.15 -6.93
N VAL A 185 -13.55 0.05 -6.28
CA VAL A 185 -12.24 -0.11 -6.95
C VAL A 185 -11.98 -1.59 -7.25
N LEU A 186 -12.34 -2.49 -6.32
CA LEU A 186 -12.24 -3.94 -6.56
C LEU A 186 -13.10 -4.36 -7.77
N ARG A 187 -14.33 -3.87 -7.85
CA ARG A 187 -15.19 -4.13 -9.00
C ARG A 187 -14.63 -3.53 -10.29
N ALA A 188 -14.06 -2.32 -10.23
CA ALA A 188 -13.48 -1.67 -11.40
C ALA A 188 -12.31 -2.46 -12.00
N ILE A 189 -11.46 -3.11 -11.19
CA ILE A 189 -10.37 -3.94 -11.72
C ILE A 189 -10.90 -5.22 -12.35
N GLU A 190 -11.92 -5.86 -11.76
CA GLU A 190 -12.56 -7.05 -12.34
C GLU A 190 -13.20 -6.74 -13.70
N GLU A 191 -13.87 -5.60 -13.82
CA GLU A 191 -14.44 -5.10 -15.08
C GLU A 191 -13.35 -4.78 -16.11
N TYR A 192 -12.26 -4.14 -15.69
CA TYR A 192 -11.17 -3.77 -16.58
C TYR A 192 -10.41 -4.98 -17.14
N LEU A 193 -10.18 -5.98 -16.32
CA LEU A 193 -9.44 -7.19 -16.69
C LEU A 193 -10.34 -8.27 -17.33
N ASP A 194 -11.67 -8.12 -17.25
CA ASP A 194 -12.66 -9.14 -17.60
C ASP A 194 -12.36 -10.50 -16.92
N MET A 195 -11.97 -10.44 -15.62
CA MET A 195 -11.69 -11.63 -14.83
C MET A 195 -11.94 -11.37 -13.33
N ASN A 196 -12.18 -12.44 -12.58
CA ASN A 196 -12.21 -12.36 -11.12
C ASN A 196 -10.79 -12.21 -10.56
N VAL A 197 -10.63 -11.30 -9.61
CA VAL A 197 -9.37 -11.15 -8.88
C VAL A 197 -9.53 -11.61 -7.44
N THR A 198 -8.43 -12.01 -6.82
CA THR A 198 -8.42 -12.42 -5.42
C THR A 198 -8.04 -11.24 -4.53
N LEU A 199 -8.95 -10.81 -3.65
CA LEU A 199 -8.63 -9.80 -2.64
C LEU A 199 -7.89 -10.46 -1.48
N ALA A 200 -6.73 -9.90 -1.10
CA ALA A 200 -5.98 -10.34 0.07
C ALA A 200 -6.81 -10.18 1.36
N PRO A 201 -6.68 -11.08 2.37
CA PRO A 201 -7.54 -11.09 3.56
C PRO A 201 -7.36 -9.84 4.44
N PHE A 202 -6.20 -9.23 4.42
CA PHE A 202 -5.86 -8.01 5.16
C PHE A 202 -5.20 -7.00 4.20
N PRO A 203 -5.97 -6.43 3.24
CA PRO A 203 -5.38 -5.74 2.11
C PRO A 203 -4.45 -4.59 2.50
N GLY A 204 -4.76 -3.83 3.55
CA GLY A 204 -3.93 -2.72 4.00
C GLY A 204 -2.74 -3.11 4.89
N GLU A 205 -2.68 -4.36 5.36
CA GLU A 205 -1.69 -4.84 6.34
C GLU A 205 -0.77 -5.93 5.79
N MET A 206 -0.87 -6.25 4.49
CA MET A 206 -0.09 -7.36 3.89
C MET A 206 1.42 -7.13 3.98
N GLY A 207 1.90 -5.90 3.81
CA GLY A 207 3.31 -5.55 4.01
C GLY A 207 3.77 -5.79 5.45
N ALA A 208 3.00 -5.37 6.45
CA ALA A 208 3.33 -5.60 7.86
C ALA A 208 3.34 -7.09 8.21
N LEU A 209 2.38 -7.86 7.68
CA LEU A 209 2.35 -9.32 7.84
C LEU A 209 3.59 -9.97 7.21
N GLY A 210 3.95 -9.54 5.99
CA GLY A 210 5.13 -10.03 5.30
C GLY A 210 6.42 -9.72 6.04
N ALA A 211 6.58 -8.51 6.57
CA ALA A 211 7.72 -8.14 7.40
C ALA A 211 7.81 -9.02 8.68
N ALA A 212 6.68 -9.29 9.33
CA ALA A 212 6.64 -10.16 10.49
C ALA A 212 7.02 -11.62 10.15
N LEU A 213 6.57 -12.12 8.99
CA LEU A 213 6.93 -13.45 8.50
C LEU A 213 8.41 -13.55 8.14
N ALA A 214 8.96 -12.51 7.50
CA ALA A 214 10.38 -12.41 7.17
C ALA A 214 11.25 -12.38 8.44
N ALA A 215 10.90 -11.56 9.43
CA ALA A 215 11.56 -11.54 10.73
C ALA A 215 11.51 -12.91 11.43
N LYS A 216 10.35 -13.57 11.42
CA LYS A 216 10.19 -14.92 11.99
C LYS A 216 11.10 -15.94 11.30
N LYS A 217 11.25 -15.85 9.97
CA LYS A 217 12.14 -16.72 9.21
C LYS A 217 13.59 -16.46 9.59
N HIS A 218 14.02 -15.19 9.55
CA HIS A 218 15.37 -14.76 9.91
C HIS A 218 15.78 -15.25 11.31
N ILE A 219 14.94 -15.01 12.32
CA ILE A 219 15.22 -15.45 13.70
C ILE A 219 15.34 -16.96 13.81
N LYS A 220 14.58 -17.73 13.02
CA LYS A 220 14.69 -19.19 13.01
C LYS A 220 15.99 -19.70 12.38
N GLU A 221 16.50 -19.00 11.38
CA GLU A 221 17.67 -19.41 10.59
C GLU A 221 18.97 -18.89 11.21
N GLU A 222 18.99 -17.65 11.72
CA GLU A 222 20.19 -16.96 12.17
C GLU A 222 20.20 -16.62 13.66
N GLY A 223 19.05 -16.73 14.35
CA GLY A 223 18.88 -16.35 15.75
C GLY A 223 18.50 -14.89 15.93
N TYR A 224 18.48 -14.43 17.18
CA TYR A 224 18.20 -13.03 17.50
C TYR A 224 19.46 -12.16 17.38
N ALA A 225 19.27 -10.87 17.04
CA ALA A 225 20.37 -9.92 16.91
C ALA A 225 21.21 -9.78 18.19
N ASN A 226 20.61 -9.99 19.36
CA ASN A 226 21.30 -10.01 20.67
C ASN A 226 21.61 -11.43 21.21
N GLY A 227 21.35 -12.47 20.39
CA GLY A 227 21.67 -13.88 20.68
C GLY A 227 20.59 -14.66 21.43
N GLU A 228 19.84 -14.07 22.35
CA GLU A 228 18.93 -14.86 23.24
C GLU A 228 17.45 -14.52 23.08
N SER A 229 17.11 -13.27 22.75
CA SER A 229 15.73 -12.79 22.64
C SER A 229 15.62 -11.60 21.69
N SER A 230 14.40 -11.21 21.35
CA SER A 230 14.15 -9.99 20.55
C SER A 230 14.74 -8.76 21.22
N SER A 231 15.41 -7.92 20.45
CA SER A 231 15.93 -6.62 20.88
C SER A 231 14.87 -5.52 20.89
N PHE A 232 13.67 -5.79 20.42
CA PHE A 232 12.56 -4.85 20.33
C PHE A 232 12.28 -4.16 21.68
N ILE A 233 12.20 -2.84 21.66
CA ILE A 233 12.01 -2.01 22.86
C ILE A 233 10.71 -2.27 23.61
N GLY A 234 9.75 -2.97 23.00
CA GLY A 234 8.45 -3.30 23.58
C GLY A 234 7.35 -2.27 23.28
N PHE A 235 6.10 -2.73 23.32
CA PHE A 235 4.94 -1.92 22.94
C PHE A 235 4.71 -0.71 23.83
N GLU A 236 5.00 -0.81 25.13
CA GLU A 236 4.84 0.32 26.05
C GLU A 236 5.91 1.42 25.81
N ALA A 237 7.12 1.03 25.44
CA ALA A 237 8.17 1.97 25.07
C ALA A 237 7.84 2.66 23.74
N VAL A 238 7.27 1.94 22.77
CA VAL A 238 6.81 2.53 21.49
C VAL A 238 5.72 3.58 21.72
N LYS A 239 4.78 3.36 22.64
CA LYS A 239 3.72 4.35 22.97
C LYS A 239 4.28 5.65 23.56
N LYS A 240 5.39 5.55 24.26
CA LYS A 240 6.08 6.68 24.93
C LYS A 240 7.29 7.16 24.15
N PHE A 241 7.46 6.69 22.92
CA PHE A 241 8.63 6.97 22.10
C PHE A 241 8.68 8.46 21.73
N GLU A 242 9.76 9.11 22.08
CA GLU A 242 10.03 10.50 21.76
C GLU A 242 11.28 10.61 20.90
N TYR A 243 11.31 11.58 20.02
CA TYR A 243 12.48 11.89 19.22
C TYR A 243 12.58 13.40 18.94
N THR A 244 13.79 13.86 18.68
CA THR A 244 14.02 15.23 18.25
C THR A 244 14.47 15.26 16.80
N THR A 245 14.11 16.34 16.10
CA THR A 245 14.50 16.54 14.69
C THR A 245 15.31 17.81 14.56
N GLN A 246 16.52 17.71 14.02
CA GLN A 246 17.33 18.85 13.61
C GLN A 246 17.36 18.88 12.08
N SER A 247 16.69 19.88 11.48
CA SER A 247 16.62 20.06 10.03
C SER A 247 17.78 20.92 9.52
N GLY A 248 18.13 20.74 8.24
CA GLY A 248 19.14 21.54 7.56
C GLY A 248 20.59 21.28 8.00
N VAL A 249 20.86 20.14 8.60
CA VAL A 249 22.23 19.76 8.98
C VAL A 249 23.03 19.42 7.72
N ARG A 250 24.13 20.17 7.52
CA ARG A 250 25.02 19.94 6.36
C ARG A 250 25.77 18.62 6.52
N CYS A 251 25.77 17.82 5.45
CA CYS A 251 26.55 16.59 5.40
C CYS A 251 27.99 16.90 4.99
N GLU A 252 28.98 16.42 5.76
CA GLU A 252 30.40 16.63 5.50
C GLU A 252 31.12 15.39 4.93
N HIS A 253 30.35 14.36 4.48
CA HIS A 253 30.97 13.11 4.00
C HIS A 253 31.53 13.20 2.58
N CYS A 254 31.03 14.11 1.73
CA CYS A 254 31.52 14.29 0.37
C CYS A 254 31.30 15.73 -0.13
N GLY A 255 31.80 16.05 -1.31
CA GLY A 255 31.73 17.40 -1.89
C GLY A 255 30.32 17.92 -2.21
N ASN A 256 29.29 17.08 -2.15
CA ASN A 256 27.90 17.52 -2.42
C ASN A 256 27.29 18.32 -1.27
N HIS A 257 27.77 18.14 -0.04
CA HIS A 257 27.31 18.86 1.15
C HIS A 257 25.77 18.91 1.30
N CYS A 258 25.08 17.80 1.03
CA CYS A 258 23.61 17.72 1.07
C CYS A 258 23.07 18.17 2.44
N LEU A 259 21.95 18.88 2.42
CA LEU A 259 21.19 19.16 3.64
C LEU A 259 20.37 17.93 4.02
N ARG A 260 20.40 17.59 5.30
CA ARG A 260 19.70 16.42 5.85
C ARG A 260 18.96 16.76 7.13
N ASN A 261 17.97 15.97 7.45
CA ASN A 261 17.32 15.98 8.75
C ASN A 261 17.97 14.89 9.61
N VAL A 262 18.36 15.25 10.81
CA VAL A 262 18.92 14.33 11.82
C VAL A 262 17.84 14.08 12.86
N LEU A 263 17.52 12.79 13.04
CA LEU A 263 16.60 12.32 14.07
C LEU A 263 17.43 11.71 15.19
N THR A 264 17.17 12.13 16.42
CA THR A 264 17.81 11.60 17.63
C THR A 264 16.74 11.02 18.54
N PHE A 265 16.92 9.75 18.95
CA PHE A 265 16.02 8.98 19.80
C PHE A 265 16.79 8.05 20.74
#